data_0e9e5810e6f9959aab9d9a1cb8fa6c8f
#
_entry.id   0e9e5810e6f9959aab9d9a1cb8fa6c8f
#
_cell.length_a   1.000
_cell.length_b   1.000
_cell.length_c   1.000
_cell.angle_alpha   90.00
_cell.angle_beta   90.00
_cell.angle_gamma   90.00
#
_symmetry.space_group_name_H-M   'P 1'
#
loop_
_entity.id
_entity.type
_entity.pdbx_description
1 polymer ?
#
loop_
_entity_poly.entity_id
_entity_poly.type
_entity_poly.pdbx_seq_one_letter_code
_entity_poly.pdbx_strand_id
1 'polypeptide(L)'
;KKTEATAAPAEETKAEEVKPNPLQRTIELTISRKELDARVAKALREKAKKAKFHGFRPGHAPAAMVRAAYGQEVQFDAINALVSAAFVEKVQEGKFHVSGYPDIAPTEGAPENEDTMSFTATFEVFPDVEVPDMKDASVTEYECELTDADVEKTLDVMRKQRATFEKADKA
;
A
#
# COMPACT_ATOMS: atom_id res chain seq x y z
N LYS A 1 -5.77 42.20 35.15
CA LYS A 1 -4.83 41.07 35.14
C LYS A 1 -4.85 40.47 33.74
N LYS A 2 -3.77 40.76 33.05
CA LYS A 2 -3.43 40.35 31.69
C LYS A 2 -2.94 38.92 31.74
N THR A 3 -3.55 38.00 31.00
CA THR A 3 -3.01 36.66 30.77
C THR A 3 -2.45 36.63 29.36
N GLU A 4 -1.13 36.57 29.26
CA GLU A 4 -0.40 36.35 28.03
C GLU A 4 -0.59 34.91 27.58
N ALA A 5 -1.06 34.74 26.34
CA ALA A 5 -1.05 33.47 25.65
C ALA A 5 0.31 33.34 24.93
N THR A 6 1.10 32.41 25.41
CA THR A 6 2.37 32.00 24.80
C THR A 6 2.08 31.22 23.52
N ALA A 7 2.40 31.84 22.39
CA ALA A 7 2.42 31.18 21.10
C ALA A 7 3.64 30.24 21.02
N ALA A 8 3.41 28.96 20.80
CA ALA A 8 4.45 28.01 20.46
C ALA A 8 4.92 28.26 19.00
N PRO A 9 6.22 28.17 18.72
CA PRO A 9 6.75 28.35 17.38
C PRO A 9 6.34 27.15 16.50
N ALA A 10 5.78 27.46 15.32
CA ALA A 10 5.58 26.48 14.26
C ALA A 10 6.94 25.94 13.83
N GLU A 11 7.19 24.67 14.02
CA GLU A 11 8.29 23.96 13.38
C GLU A 11 8.08 24.01 11.87
N GLU A 12 8.91 24.79 11.20
CA GLU A 12 9.12 24.71 9.76
C GLU A 12 9.71 23.32 9.46
N THR A 13 8.88 22.41 9.00
CA THR A 13 9.35 21.18 8.36
C THR A 13 10.12 21.57 7.11
N LYS A 14 11.45 21.64 7.24
CA LYS A 14 12.36 21.66 6.10
C LYS A 14 11.96 20.49 5.17
N ALA A 15 11.51 20.82 3.97
CA ALA A 15 11.44 19.87 2.87
C ALA A 15 12.87 19.35 2.66
N GLU A 16 13.14 18.12 3.12
CA GLU A 16 14.32 17.38 2.73
C GLU A 16 14.23 17.20 1.21
N GLU A 17 15.24 17.72 0.50
CA GLU A 17 15.45 17.41 -0.90
C GLU A 17 15.64 15.89 -1.01
N VAL A 18 14.56 15.20 -1.39
CA VAL A 18 14.58 13.77 -1.64
C VAL A 18 15.48 13.55 -2.85
N LYS A 19 16.70 13.08 -2.61
CA LYS A 19 17.60 12.63 -3.67
C LYS A 19 16.84 11.60 -4.51
N PRO A 20 16.83 11.71 -5.84
CA PRO A 20 16.10 10.77 -6.69
C PRO A 20 16.59 9.36 -6.39
N ASN A 21 15.69 8.51 -5.90
CA ASN A 21 16.00 7.12 -5.60
C ASN A 21 16.33 6.42 -6.94
N PRO A 22 17.54 5.83 -7.11
CA PRO A 22 17.92 5.21 -8.38
C PRO A 22 17.02 4.03 -8.78
N LEU A 23 16.27 3.49 -7.82
CA LEU A 23 15.31 2.40 -8.03
C LEU A 23 13.90 2.89 -8.40
N GLN A 24 13.65 4.19 -8.31
CA GLN A 24 12.36 4.78 -8.64
C GLN A 24 12.21 4.91 -10.16
N ARG A 25 11.08 4.45 -10.67
CA ARG A 25 10.71 4.52 -12.09
C ARG A 25 9.37 5.23 -12.23
N THR A 26 9.23 5.97 -13.31
CA THR A 26 8.00 6.70 -13.64
C THR A 26 7.54 6.26 -15.02
N ILE A 27 6.27 5.90 -15.13
CA ILE A 27 5.65 5.48 -16.39
C ILE A 27 4.41 6.33 -16.63
N GLU A 28 4.22 6.76 -17.88
CA GLU A 28 2.99 7.43 -18.32
C GLU A 28 1.96 6.38 -18.76
N LEU A 29 0.75 6.53 -18.24
CA LEU A 29 -0.40 5.68 -18.55
C LEU A 29 -1.45 6.53 -19.26
N THR A 30 -1.96 6.03 -20.37
CA THR A 30 -3.00 6.70 -21.14
C THR A 30 -4.25 5.85 -21.17
N ILE A 31 -5.40 6.44 -20.82
CA ILE A 31 -6.70 5.75 -20.78
C ILE A 31 -7.62 6.40 -21.80
N SER A 32 -8.38 5.58 -22.53
CA SER A 32 -9.43 6.05 -23.44
C SER A 32 -10.68 6.44 -22.67
N ARG A 33 -11.17 7.66 -22.92
CA ARG A 33 -12.44 8.15 -22.33
C ARG A 33 -13.64 7.30 -22.77
N LYS A 34 -13.62 6.76 -23.98
CA LYS A 34 -14.67 5.86 -24.49
C LYS A 34 -14.76 4.57 -23.69
N GLU A 35 -13.62 3.99 -23.32
CA GLU A 35 -13.58 2.79 -22.46
C GLU A 35 -14.06 3.09 -21.06
N LEU A 36 -13.67 4.25 -20.51
CA LEU A 36 -14.14 4.71 -19.22
C LEU A 36 -15.67 4.84 -19.20
N ASP A 37 -16.26 5.54 -20.19
CA ASP A 37 -17.70 5.74 -20.27
C ASP A 37 -18.46 4.42 -20.44
N ALA A 38 -17.96 3.50 -21.24
CA ALA A 38 -18.54 2.18 -21.42
C ALA A 38 -18.52 1.39 -20.11
N ARG A 39 -17.41 1.45 -19.36
CA ARG A 39 -17.26 0.75 -18.08
C ARG A 39 -18.14 1.36 -17.00
N VAL A 40 -18.21 2.67 -16.92
CA VAL A 40 -19.10 3.41 -16.01
C VAL A 40 -20.57 3.08 -16.31
N ALA A 41 -20.98 3.09 -17.58
CA ALA A 41 -22.35 2.73 -17.97
C ALA A 41 -22.71 1.29 -17.58
N LYS A 42 -21.78 0.36 -17.73
CA LYS A 42 -21.96 -1.04 -17.32
C LYS A 42 -22.10 -1.15 -15.80
N ALA A 43 -21.18 -0.55 -15.05
CA ALA A 43 -21.19 -0.59 -13.59
C ALA A 43 -22.43 0.09 -12.99
N LEU A 44 -22.88 1.22 -13.55
CA LEU A 44 -24.13 1.87 -13.13
C LEU A 44 -25.36 0.96 -13.36
N ARG A 45 -25.42 0.20 -14.47
CA ARG A 45 -26.48 -0.76 -14.71
C ARG A 45 -26.47 -1.90 -13.69
N GLU A 46 -25.31 -2.38 -13.31
CA GLU A 46 -25.16 -3.42 -12.28
C GLU A 46 -25.55 -2.92 -10.88
N LYS A 47 -25.10 -1.71 -10.52
CA LYS A 47 -25.51 -1.03 -9.27
C LYS A 47 -27.01 -0.77 -9.25
N ALA A 48 -27.62 -0.33 -10.36
CA ALA A 48 -29.05 -0.11 -10.46
C ALA A 48 -29.89 -1.34 -10.15
N LYS A 49 -29.44 -2.55 -10.55
CA LYS A 49 -30.12 -3.82 -10.26
C LYS A 49 -30.11 -4.16 -8.77
N LYS A 50 -29.07 -3.77 -8.05
CA LYS A 50 -28.85 -4.12 -6.63
C LYS A 50 -29.28 -3.00 -5.69
N ALA A 51 -29.34 -1.75 -6.14
CA ALA A 51 -29.61 -0.58 -5.34
C ALA A 51 -31.08 -0.56 -4.87
N LYS A 52 -31.25 -0.24 -3.59
CA LYS A 52 -32.57 -0.02 -2.98
C LYS A 52 -32.77 1.47 -2.77
N PHE A 53 -33.75 2.03 -3.44
CA PHE A 53 -34.16 3.44 -3.26
C PHE A 53 -35.53 3.48 -2.59
N HIS A 54 -35.68 4.44 -1.67
CA HIS A 54 -36.97 4.64 -1.01
C HIS A 54 -38.06 5.02 -2.04
N GLY A 55 -39.19 4.31 -2.02
CA GLY A 55 -40.28 4.53 -2.96
C GLY A 55 -40.17 3.78 -4.31
N PHE A 56 -39.08 3.02 -4.55
CA PHE A 56 -38.93 2.25 -5.78
C PHE A 56 -38.66 0.75 -5.48
N ARG A 57 -39.23 -0.10 -6.32
CA ARG A 57 -38.92 -1.52 -6.27
C ARG A 57 -37.43 -1.74 -6.63
N PRO A 58 -36.69 -2.63 -5.94
CA PRO A 58 -35.30 -2.94 -6.26
C PRO A 58 -35.13 -3.22 -7.77
N GLY A 59 -34.15 -2.57 -8.40
CA GLY A 59 -33.88 -2.70 -9.83
C GLY A 59 -34.74 -1.81 -10.77
N HIS A 60 -35.68 -1.04 -10.27
CA HIS A 60 -36.58 -0.17 -11.05
C HIS A 60 -36.40 1.33 -10.75
N ALA A 61 -35.30 1.72 -10.10
CA ALA A 61 -34.99 3.13 -9.89
C ALA A 61 -34.63 3.82 -11.22
N PRO A 62 -35.05 5.08 -11.43
CA PRO A 62 -34.67 5.86 -12.60
C PRO A 62 -33.14 6.00 -12.70
N ALA A 63 -32.59 5.84 -13.91
CA ALA A 63 -31.15 5.90 -14.16
C ALA A 63 -30.51 7.22 -13.65
N ALA A 64 -31.25 8.32 -13.72
CA ALA A 64 -30.82 9.62 -13.20
C ALA A 64 -30.55 9.60 -11.69
N MET A 65 -31.41 8.94 -10.90
CA MET A 65 -31.23 8.80 -9.45
C MET A 65 -30.03 7.91 -9.11
N VAL A 66 -29.85 6.81 -9.84
CA VAL A 66 -28.71 5.92 -9.66
C VAL A 66 -27.42 6.66 -9.97
N ARG A 67 -27.40 7.45 -11.05
CA ARG A 67 -26.23 8.25 -11.44
C ARG A 67 -25.95 9.37 -10.42
N ALA A 68 -26.97 10.00 -9.86
CA ALA A 68 -26.77 11.02 -8.83
C ALA A 68 -26.22 10.42 -7.53
N ALA A 69 -26.67 9.23 -7.13
CA ALA A 69 -26.25 8.59 -5.89
C ALA A 69 -24.90 7.87 -5.98
N TYR A 70 -24.62 7.20 -7.11
CA TYR A 70 -23.45 6.32 -7.26
C TYR A 70 -22.50 6.74 -8.38
N GLY A 71 -22.81 7.81 -9.12
CA GLY A 71 -22.04 8.22 -10.29
C GLY A 71 -20.58 8.49 -10.00
N GLN A 72 -20.29 9.24 -8.95
CA GLN A 72 -18.92 9.59 -8.56
C GLN A 72 -18.13 8.34 -8.10
N GLU A 73 -18.73 7.50 -7.24
CA GLU A 73 -18.13 6.26 -6.76
C GLU A 73 -17.77 5.35 -7.93
N VAL A 74 -18.73 5.09 -8.81
CA VAL A 74 -18.56 4.21 -9.97
C VAL A 74 -17.55 4.76 -10.97
N GLN A 75 -17.51 6.08 -11.15
CA GLN A 75 -16.51 6.72 -12.02
C GLN A 75 -15.11 6.56 -11.44
N PHE A 76 -14.94 6.79 -10.15
CA PHE A 76 -13.66 6.62 -9.46
C PHE A 76 -13.18 5.16 -9.52
N ASP A 77 -14.06 4.20 -9.25
CA ASP A 77 -13.77 2.77 -9.33
C ASP A 77 -13.37 2.36 -10.76
N ALA A 78 -14.06 2.90 -11.78
CA ALA A 78 -13.77 2.61 -13.18
C ALA A 78 -12.41 3.17 -13.61
N ILE A 79 -12.05 4.40 -13.18
CA ILE A 79 -10.75 5.01 -13.43
C ILE A 79 -9.66 4.14 -12.79
N ASN A 80 -9.79 3.84 -11.50
CA ASN A 80 -8.80 3.03 -10.79
C ASN A 80 -8.59 1.67 -11.43
N ALA A 81 -9.66 1.02 -11.86
CA ALA A 81 -9.58 -0.28 -12.52
C ALA A 81 -8.90 -0.21 -13.90
N LEU A 82 -9.13 0.85 -14.68
CA LEU A 82 -8.46 1.04 -15.98
C LEU A 82 -6.99 1.40 -15.81
N VAL A 83 -6.69 2.31 -14.87
CA VAL A 83 -5.31 2.69 -14.55
C VAL A 83 -4.50 1.48 -14.08
N SER A 84 -5.08 0.68 -13.16
CA SER A 84 -4.42 -0.53 -12.66
C SER A 84 -4.19 -1.55 -13.79
N ALA A 85 -5.13 -1.72 -14.71
CA ALA A 85 -4.97 -2.62 -15.85
C ALA A 85 -3.86 -2.14 -16.79
N ALA A 86 -3.86 -0.85 -17.14
CA ALA A 86 -2.83 -0.24 -17.98
C ALA A 86 -1.44 -0.30 -17.32
N PHE A 87 -1.38 -0.11 -16.00
CA PHE A 87 -0.14 -0.24 -15.23
C PHE A 87 0.43 -1.66 -15.31
N VAL A 88 -0.40 -2.68 -15.05
CA VAL A 88 0.02 -4.08 -15.11
C VAL A 88 0.53 -4.45 -16.50
N GLU A 89 -0.15 -4.00 -17.56
CA GLU A 89 0.27 -4.22 -18.94
C GLU A 89 1.65 -3.60 -19.21
N LYS A 90 1.85 -2.34 -18.82
CA LYS A 90 3.15 -1.64 -18.97
C LYS A 90 4.28 -2.26 -18.16
N VAL A 91 3.99 -2.73 -16.94
CA VAL A 91 4.98 -3.43 -16.10
C VAL A 91 5.39 -4.77 -16.74
N GLN A 92 4.44 -5.50 -17.32
CA GLN A 92 4.71 -6.77 -18.00
C GLN A 92 5.52 -6.55 -19.29
N GLU A 93 5.18 -5.53 -20.09
CA GLU A 93 5.95 -5.13 -21.27
C GLU A 93 7.41 -4.79 -20.91
N GLY A 94 7.60 -4.00 -19.84
CA GLY A 94 8.91 -3.58 -19.35
C GLY A 94 9.67 -4.63 -18.56
N LYS A 95 9.05 -5.78 -18.22
CA LYS A 95 9.61 -6.83 -17.35
C LYS A 95 10.15 -6.29 -16.02
N PHE A 96 9.47 -5.28 -15.45
CA PHE A 96 9.88 -4.71 -14.19
C PHE A 96 9.41 -5.56 -13.00
N HIS A 97 10.30 -5.78 -12.05
CA HIS A 97 9.96 -6.35 -10.75
C HIS A 97 9.60 -5.22 -9.79
N VAL A 98 8.30 -4.93 -9.69
CA VAL A 98 7.80 -3.82 -8.88
C VAL A 98 7.82 -4.18 -7.40
N SER A 99 8.35 -3.26 -6.58
CA SER A 99 8.35 -3.35 -5.13
C SER A 99 7.27 -2.42 -4.56
N GLY A 100 6.23 -2.99 -3.98
CA GLY A 100 5.16 -2.22 -3.35
C GLY A 100 4.06 -1.72 -4.29
N TYR A 101 3.28 -0.75 -3.80
CA TYR A 101 2.19 -0.14 -4.55
C TYR A 101 2.68 1.08 -5.33
N PRO A 102 2.22 1.26 -6.59
CA PRO A 102 2.53 2.45 -7.37
C PRO A 102 1.79 3.67 -6.81
N ASP A 103 2.44 4.82 -6.81
CA ASP A 103 1.81 6.11 -6.62
C ASP A 103 1.33 6.64 -7.98
N ILE A 104 0.03 6.86 -8.10
CA ILE A 104 -0.60 7.22 -9.36
C ILE A 104 -1.22 8.61 -9.23
N ALA A 105 -0.67 9.55 -9.99
CA ALA A 105 -1.15 10.93 -10.06
C ALA A 105 -1.63 11.29 -11.47
N PRO A 106 -2.63 12.16 -11.62
CA PRO A 106 -2.97 12.71 -12.92
C PRO A 106 -1.79 13.53 -13.45
N THR A 107 -1.46 13.38 -14.73
CA THR A 107 -0.34 14.10 -15.34
C THR A 107 -0.72 15.57 -15.51
N GLU A 108 -0.04 16.47 -14.80
CA GLU A 108 -0.21 17.92 -14.94
C GLU A 108 0.35 18.37 -16.28
N GLY A 109 -0.45 19.12 -17.05
CA GLY A 109 0.00 19.70 -18.33
C GLY A 109 -0.04 18.75 -19.53
N ALA A 110 -0.52 17.53 -19.39
CA ALA A 110 -0.85 16.74 -20.56
C ALA A 110 -1.96 17.44 -21.35
N PRO A 111 -1.86 17.54 -22.69
CA PRO A 111 -2.94 18.07 -23.47
C PRO A 111 -4.18 17.21 -23.21
N GLU A 112 -5.19 17.79 -22.57
CA GLU A 112 -6.50 17.15 -22.44
C GLU A 112 -7.09 17.01 -23.86
N ASN A 113 -6.70 15.94 -24.52
CA ASN A 113 -7.43 15.51 -25.69
C ASN A 113 -8.79 15.02 -25.20
N GLU A 114 -9.85 15.46 -25.84
CA GLU A 114 -11.23 15.10 -25.44
C GLU A 114 -11.46 13.59 -25.34
N ASP A 115 -10.58 12.79 -25.97
CA ASP A 115 -10.68 11.34 -26.05
C ASP A 115 -9.76 10.56 -25.09
N THR A 116 -8.74 11.19 -24.46
CA THR A 116 -7.74 10.48 -23.63
C THR A 116 -7.43 11.19 -22.33
N MET A 117 -7.17 10.41 -21.27
CA MET A 117 -6.72 10.90 -19.98
C MET A 117 -5.34 10.29 -19.69
N SER A 118 -4.39 11.12 -19.27
CA SER A 118 -3.03 10.69 -18.96
C SER A 118 -2.79 10.69 -17.45
N PHE A 119 -2.15 9.65 -16.96
CA PHE A 119 -1.75 9.47 -15.57
C PHE A 119 -0.26 9.15 -15.50
N THR A 120 0.38 9.59 -14.45
CA THR A 120 1.77 9.28 -14.16
C THR A 120 1.81 8.31 -13.00
N ALA A 121 2.38 7.13 -13.22
CA ALA A 121 2.61 6.13 -12.17
C ALA A 121 4.08 6.12 -11.77
N THR A 122 4.34 6.36 -10.50
CA THR A 122 5.67 6.31 -9.89
C THR A 122 5.75 5.10 -8.98
N PHE A 123 6.75 4.24 -9.18
CA PHE A 123 6.92 3.00 -8.43
C PHE A 123 8.40 2.67 -8.26
N GLU A 124 8.69 1.80 -7.32
CA GLU A 124 10.02 1.30 -7.07
C GLU A 124 10.20 -0.10 -7.67
N VAL A 125 11.39 -0.37 -8.19
CA VAL A 125 11.77 -1.67 -8.73
C VAL A 125 12.83 -2.33 -7.86
N PHE A 126 12.82 -3.65 -7.78
CA PHE A 126 13.91 -4.39 -7.15
C PHE A 126 15.19 -4.24 -7.98
N PRO A 127 16.35 -4.04 -7.33
CA PRO A 127 17.62 -4.03 -8.04
C PRO A 127 17.94 -5.43 -8.56
N ASP A 128 18.58 -5.49 -9.73
CA ASP A 128 19.19 -6.72 -10.21
C ASP A 128 20.41 -7.03 -9.36
N VAL A 129 20.35 -8.12 -8.59
CA VAL A 129 21.44 -8.56 -7.71
C VAL A 129 22.23 -9.65 -8.41
N GLU A 130 23.48 -9.34 -8.75
CA GLU A 130 24.44 -10.35 -9.17
C GLU A 130 24.96 -11.09 -7.92
N VAL A 131 24.66 -12.38 -7.84
CA VAL A 131 25.16 -13.22 -6.74
C VAL A 131 26.61 -13.60 -7.05
N PRO A 132 27.58 -13.19 -6.21
CA PRO A 132 28.98 -13.59 -6.41
C PRO A 132 29.15 -15.10 -6.22
N ASP A 133 30.20 -15.67 -6.87
CA ASP A 133 30.52 -17.07 -6.69
C ASP A 133 30.96 -17.35 -5.24
N MET A 134 30.22 -18.22 -4.56
CA MET A 134 30.40 -18.52 -3.13
C MET A 134 31.38 -19.64 -2.86
N LYS A 135 32.18 -20.07 -3.84
CA LYS A 135 33.13 -21.18 -3.66
C LYS A 135 34.17 -20.96 -2.56
N ASP A 136 34.52 -19.69 -2.34
CA ASP A 136 35.50 -19.29 -1.33
C ASP A 136 34.88 -18.75 -0.04
N ALA A 137 33.55 -18.83 0.10
CA ALA A 137 32.87 -18.36 1.30
C ALA A 137 33.07 -19.36 2.45
N SER A 138 33.71 -18.92 3.53
CA SER A 138 33.80 -19.68 4.76
C SER A 138 32.67 -19.31 5.70
N VAL A 139 31.88 -20.29 6.11
CA VAL A 139 30.78 -20.13 7.09
C VAL A 139 31.24 -20.76 8.41
N THR A 140 31.10 -19.99 9.49
CA THR A 140 31.35 -20.52 10.85
C THR A 140 30.13 -21.33 11.29
N GLU A 141 30.32 -22.63 11.45
CA GLU A 141 29.31 -23.51 12.04
C GLU A 141 29.53 -23.56 13.56
N TYR A 142 28.49 -23.32 14.31
CA TYR A 142 28.54 -23.41 15.78
C TYR A 142 28.07 -24.78 16.20
N GLU A 143 28.99 -25.60 16.66
CA GLU A 143 28.69 -26.87 17.34
C GLU A 143 28.48 -26.58 18.84
N CYS A 144 27.38 -27.04 19.39
CA CYS A 144 27.10 -26.93 20.80
C CYS A 144 27.00 -28.32 21.40
N GLU A 145 27.98 -28.68 22.25
CA GLU A 145 27.93 -29.89 23.04
C GLU A 145 27.18 -29.63 24.33
N LEU A 146 26.05 -30.34 24.51
CA LEU A 146 25.27 -30.30 25.74
C LEU A 146 25.97 -31.14 26.80
N THR A 147 26.37 -30.47 27.89
CA THR A 147 26.92 -31.11 29.06
C THR A 147 25.90 -31.33 30.18
N ASP A 148 26.14 -32.30 31.07
CA ASP A 148 25.26 -32.48 32.22
C ASP A 148 25.17 -31.24 33.13
N ALA A 149 26.21 -30.41 33.15
CA ALA A 149 26.22 -29.12 33.83
C ALA A 149 25.20 -28.12 33.23
N ASP A 150 24.97 -28.15 31.94
CA ASP A 150 23.99 -27.28 31.30
C ASP A 150 22.54 -27.72 31.54
N VAL A 151 22.36 -29.03 31.67
CA VAL A 151 21.09 -29.62 32.12
C VAL A 151 20.78 -29.18 33.56
N GLU A 152 21.76 -29.26 34.46
CA GLU A 152 21.59 -28.83 35.86
C GLU A 152 21.29 -27.34 35.96
N LYS A 153 22.00 -26.47 35.19
CA LYS A 153 21.71 -25.03 35.12
C LYS A 153 20.26 -24.78 34.68
N THR A 154 19.82 -25.49 33.66
CA THR A 154 18.44 -25.37 33.17
C THR A 154 17.43 -25.79 34.23
N LEU A 155 17.67 -26.91 34.94
CA LEU A 155 16.82 -27.37 36.03
C LEU A 155 16.78 -26.35 37.19
N ASP A 156 17.90 -25.72 37.52
CA ASP A 156 17.95 -24.68 38.54
C ASP A 156 17.17 -23.42 38.15
N VAL A 157 17.20 -23.02 36.89
CA VAL A 157 16.37 -21.91 36.38
C VAL A 157 14.90 -22.29 36.51
N MET A 158 14.52 -23.50 36.12
CA MET A 158 13.13 -23.96 36.23
C MET A 158 12.66 -24.08 37.71
N ARG A 159 13.54 -24.53 38.64
CA ARG A 159 13.25 -24.53 40.07
C ARG A 159 13.03 -23.13 40.61
N LYS A 160 13.86 -22.17 40.24
CA LYS A 160 13.72 -20.74 40.61
C LYS A 160 12.43 -20.13 40.09
N GLN A 161 12.05 -20.43 38.84
CA GLN A 161 10.80 -19.95 38.25
C GLN A 161 9.55 -20.50 38.93
N ARG A 162 9.62 -21.71 39.52
CA ARG A 162 8.53 -22.34 40.23
C ARG A 162 8.60 -22.21 41.76
N ALA A 163 9.57 -21.42 42.27
CA ALA A 163 9.71 -21.19 43.69
C ALA A 163 8.51 -20.38 44.23
N THR A 164 7.90 -20.84 45.28
CA THR A 164 6.90 -20.14 46.07
C THR A 164 7.60 -19.42 47.23
N PHE A 165 7.32 -18.13 47.39
CA PHE A 165 7.89 -17.34 48.47
C PHE A 165 6.95 -17.42 49.68
N GLU A 166 7.44 -17.90 50.81
CA GLU A 166 6.75 -17.85 52.08
C GLU A 166 7.32 -16.71 52.93
N LYS A 167 6.43 -16.14 53.77
CA LYS A 167 6.85 -15.07 54.70
C LYS A 167 7.83 -15.63 55.74
N ALA A 168 9.06 -15.16 55.75
CA ALA A 168 10.00 -15.53 56.80
C ALA A 168 9.70 -14.71 58.07
N ASP A 169 9.55 -15.39 59.20
CA ASP A 169 9.29 -14.76 60.52
C ASP A 169 10.56 -14.24 61.17
N LYS A 170 11.71 -14.42 60.57
CA LYS A 170 13.01 -13.89 61.07
C LYS A 170 13.87 -13.40 59.90
N ALA A 171 14.36 -12.18 60.03
CA ALA A 171 15.43 -11.62 59.22
C ALA A 171 16.79 -12.16 59.71
#